data_28eb595721a5bd53f824208d5185062c
#
_entry.id   28eb595721a5bd53f824208d5185062c
#
_cell.length_a   1.000
_cell.length_b   1.000
_cell.length_c   1.000
_cell.angle_alpha   90.00
_cell.angle_beta   90.00
_cell.angle_gamma   90.00
#
_symmetry.space_group_name_H-M   'P 1'
#
loop_
_entity.id
_entity.type
_entity.pdbx_description
1 polymer ?
#
loop_
_entity_poly.entity_id
_entity_poly.type
_entity_poly.pdbx_seq_one_letter_code
_entity_poly.pdbx_strand_id
1 'polypeptide(L)'
;MIYKLFKSTAVKLLLLVCTALSTLVLSSFLFNKQIDGLKKQIDNIYFGNLIPIVKLQIIADNYQEIVSCRKVKYNCDIKEKEEIIFQEWSYYNSTYKNADERVVVDTINEEIINSFKENKLHLFQNILKRVDFLIKYETQVAFKQRKAFLEEYDRMKNYLFFNVLLILIISFSIIVYIIVQEIKKDKQLTVLNKKYKMDSITDSMTKLHNRKYFDTIFDNMPFISNANNWKCAFIMIDIDYFKQYNDTYGHDMGDEALKKVANTLKNYFNKKYEFVFRLGGEEFGVILFDIDSHILENCLKDTNKKIVELQIEHKNSKILDVVSISMGAIIYEPNSYISANKLYKQADECLYESKQNGRNQYHIYKG
;
A
#
# COMPACT_ATOMS: atom_id res chain seq x y z
N MET A 1 -15.58 20.13 13.13
CA MET A 1 -14.31 19.47 13.52
C MET A 1 -14.32 17.97 13.17
N ILE A 2 -15.35 17.23 13.51
CA ILE A 2 -15.51 15.77 13.23
C ILE A 2 -15.47 15.45 11.73
N TYR A 3 -16.09 16.27 10.86
CA TYR A 3 -16.12 16.05 9.39
C TYR A 3 -14.74 16.16 8.71
N LYS A 4 -13.79 16.93 9.27
CA LYS A 4 -12.39 17.00 8.79
C LYS A 4 -11.57 15.77 9.21
N LEU A 5 -11.90 15.15 10.35
CA LEU A 5 -11.22 13.94 10.83
C LEU A 5 -11.49 12.75 9.89
N PHE A 6 -12.75 12.61 9.41
CA PHE A 6 -13.12 11.52 8.47
C PHE A 6 -12.51 11.65 7.06
N LYS A 7 -11.94 12.81 6.71
CA LYS A 7 -11.19 12.99 5.45
C LYS A 7 -9.75 12.48 5.51
N SER A 8 -9.20 12.26 6.69
CA SER A 8 -7.84 11.73 6.84
C SER A 8 -7.78 10.26 6.42
N THR A 9 -6.86 9.93 5.52
CA THR A 9 -6.58 8.55 5.09
C THR A 9 -6.24 7.65 6.28
N ALA A 10 -5.56 8.18 7.29
CA ALA A 10 -5.21 7.47 8.52
C ALA A 10 -6.45 7.06 9.33
N VAL A 11 -7.48 7.91 9.44
CA VAL A 11 -8.70 7.58 10.17
C VAL A 11 -9.52 6.54 9.42
N LYS A 12 -9.60 6.62 8.09
CA LYS A 12 -10.26 5.58 7.28
C LYS A 12 -9.57 4.24 7.41
N LEU A 13 -8.24 4.23 7.41
CA LEU A 13 -7.42 3.04 7.61
C LEU A 13 -7.65 2.44 9.00
N LEU A 14 -7.62 3.28 10.04
CA LEU A 14 -7.90 2.85 11.41
C LEU A 14 -9.28 2.22 11.53
N LEU A 15 -10.31 2.82 10.93
CA LEU A 15 -11.67 2.27 10.90
C LEU A 15 -11.72 0.91 10.19
N LEU A 16 -11.05 0.76 9.05
CA LEU A 16 -10.98 -0.52 8.33
C LEU A 16 -10.26 -1.60 9.15
N VAL A 17 -9.17 -1.26 9.81
CA VAL A 17 -8.44 -2.18 10.70
C VAL A 17 -9.31 -2.55 11.92
N CYS A 18 -9.97 -1.59 12.54
CA CYS A 18 -10.88 -1.83 13.67
C CYS A 18 -12.07 -2.73 13.28
N THR A 19 -12.67 -2.52 12.10
CA THR A 19 -13.74 -3.39 11.60
C THR A 19 -13.24 -4.81 11.33
N ALA A 20 -12.06 -4.97 10.72
CA ALA A 20 -11.46 -6.29 10.49
C ALA A 20 -11.14 -7.01 11.81
N LEU A 21 -10.60 -6.31 12.80
CA LEU A 21 -10.34 -6.88 14.12
C LEU A 21 -11.62 -7.26 14.85
N SER A 22 -12.67 -6.43 14.79
CA SER A 22 -13.96 -6.74 15.42
C SER A 22 -14.65 -7.95 14.78
N THR A 23 -14.55 -8.10 13.46
CA THR A 23 -15.08 -9.30 12.76
C THR A 23 -14.31 -10.55 13.12
N LEU A 24 -12.98 -10.48 13.28
CA LEU A 24 -12.13 -11.57 13.76
C LEU A 24 -12.49 -12.03 15.17
N VAL A 25 -12.66 -11.08 16.10
CA VAL A 25 -13.05 -11.37 17.48
C VAL A 25 -14.43 -12.02 17.54
N LEU A 26 -15.41 -11.47 16.81
CA LEU A 26 -16.75 -12.03 16.73
C LEU A 26 -16.76 -13.44 16.14
N SER A 27 -16.03 -13.66 15.06
CA SER A 27 -15.89 -14.98 14.42
C SER A 27 -15.24 -16.00 15.37
N SER A 28 -14.19 -15.61 16.09
CA SER A 28 -13.56 -16.47 17.11
C SER A 28 -14.50 -16.84 18.25
N PHE A 29 -15.29 -15.88 18.73
CA PHE A 29 -16.29 -16.14 19.78
C PHE A 29 -17.37 -17.14 19.33
N LEU A 30 -17.92 -16.93 18.13
CA LEU A 30 -18.92 -17.84 17.56
C LEU A 30 -18.36 -19.24 17.32
N PHE A 31 -17.10 -19.33 16.88
CA PHE A 31 -16.41 -20.59 16.68
C PHE A 31 -16.21 -21.37 17.99
N ASN A 32 -15.75 -20.70 19.06
CA ASN A 32 -15.59 -21.34 20.35
C ASN A 32 -16.93 -21.89 20.88
N LYS A 33 -18.02 -21.14 20.74
CA LYS A 33 -19.38 -21.61 21.11
C LYS A 33 -19.80 -22.86 20.33
N GLN A 34 -19.45 -22.95 19.04
CA GLN A 34 -19.74 -24.12 18.21
C GLN A 34 -18.89 -25.33 18.62
N ILE A 35 -17.59 -25.14 18.96
CA ILE A 35 -16.73 -26.19 19.48
C ILE A 35 -17.29 -26.78 20.77
N ASP A 36 -17.76 -25.95 21.70
CA ASP A 36 -18.36 -26.41 22.95
C ASP A 36 -19.63 -27.24 22.67
N GLY A 37 -20.43 -26.86 21.67
CA GLY A 37 -21.56 -27.65 21.21
C GLY A 37 -21.17 -29.04 20.69
N LEU A 38 -20.13 -29.09 19.82
CA LEU A 38 -19.61 -30.37 19.30
C LEU A 38 -19.02 -31.24 20.39
N LYS A 39 -18.28 -30.67 21.35
CA LYS A 39 -17.74 -31.40 22.50
C LYS A 39 -18.86 -32.08 23.29
N LYS A 40 -19.94 -31.36 23.58
CA LYS A 40 -21.11 -31.91 24.27
C LYS A 40 -21.77 -33.04 23.49
N GLN A 41 -21.82 -32.95 22.15
CA GLN A 41 -22.35 -34.02 21.30
C GLN A 41 -21.45 -35.26 21.32
N ILE A 42 -20.12 -35.09 21.31
CA ILE A 42 -19.18 -36.21 21.44
C ILE A 42 -19.36 -36.90 22.78
N ASP A 43 -19.44 -36.13 23.87
CA ASP A 43 -19.66 -36.67 25.20
C ASP A 43 -20.98 -37.45 25.27
N ASN A 44 -22.05 -36.94 24.65
CA ASN A 44 -23.34 -37.65 24.59
C ASN A 44 -23.25 -38.96 23.78
N ILE A 45 -22.55 -38.98 22.67
CA ILE A 45 -22.32 -40.20 21.88
C ILE A 45 -21.52 -41.24 22.67
N TYR A 46 -20.45 -40.79 23.35
CA TYR A 46 -19.55 -41.68 24.08
C TYR A 46 -20.18 -42.20 25.38
N PHE A 47 -20.59 -41.32 26.28
CA PHE A 47 -21.13 -41.67 27.59
C PHE A 47 -22.60 -42.05 27.52
N GLY A 48 -23.37 -41.43 26.61
CA GLY A 48 -24.83 -41.69 26.52
C GLY A 48 -25.19 -42.94 25.74
N ASN A 49 -24.35 -43.38 24.77
CA ASN A 49 -24.71 -44.53 23.94
C ASN A 49 -23.61 -45.61 23.91
N LEU A 50 -22.34 -45.26 23.70
CA LEU A 50 -21.29 -46.28 23.48
C LEU A 50 -21.03 -47.08 24.73
N ILE A 51 -20.87 -46.43 25.90
CA ILE A 51 -20.65 -47.13 27.15
C ILE A 51 -21.86 -47.97 27.56
N PRO A 52 -23.12 -47.46 27.50
CA PRO A 52 -24.31 -48.28 27.71
C PRO A 52 -24.38 -49.54 26.83
N ILE A 53 -24.04 -49.41 25.52
CA ILE A 53 -23.99 -50.56 24.60
C ILE A 53 -22.98 -51.65 25.10
N VAL A 54 -21.76 -51.21 25.50
CA VAL A 54 -20.77 -52.12 26.05
C VAL A 54 -21.26 -52.82 27.30
N LYS A 55 -21.92 -52.08 28.20
CA LYS A 55 -22.50 -52.66 29.43
C LYS A 55 -23.58 -53.70 29.10
N LEU A 56 -24.48 -53.41 28.17
CA LEU A 56 -25.51 -54.34 27.71
C LEU A 56 -24.88 -55.55 27.04
N GLN A 57 -23.78 -55.41 26.31
CA GLN A 57 -23.05 -56.55 25.69
C GLN A 57 -22.47 -57.47 26.74
N ILE A 58 -21.84 -56.95 27.80
CA ILE A 58 -21.36 -57.72 28.94
C ILE A 58 -22.50 -58.52 29.60
N ILE A 59 -23.65 -57.90 29.78
CA ILE A 59 -24.85 -58.54 30.32
C ILE A 59 -25.31 -59.66 29.42
N ALA A 60 -25.41 -59.40 28.10
CA ALA A 60 -25.81 -60.42 27.11
C ALA A 60 -24.90 -61.63 27.07
N ASP A 61 -23.59 -61.40 27.10
CA ASP A 61 -22.55 -62.45 27.07
C ASP A 61 -22.70 -63.33 28.34
N ASN A 62 -22.86 -62.72 29.54
CA ASN A 62 -23.06 -63.48 30.78
C ASN A 62 -24.37 -64.28 30.77
N TYR A 63 -25.49 -63.70 30.27
CA TYR A 63 -26.75 -64.46 30.10
C TYR A 63 -26.61 -65.60 29.07
N GLN A 64 -25.86 -65.40 27.98
CA GLN A 64 -25.61 -66.43 26.98
C GLN A 64 -24.81 -67.58 27.55
N GLU A 65 -23.82 -67.31 28.40
CA GLU A 65 -23.10 -68.37 29.11
C GLU A 65 -24.01 -69.15 30.07
N ILE A 66 -24.81 -68.48 30.88
CA ILE A 66 -25.79 -69.14 31.79
C ILE A 66 -26.74 -70.04 30.98
N VAL A 67 -27.29 -69.57 29.86
CA VAL A 67 -28.17 -70.35 28.99
C VAL A 67 -27.43 -71.54 28.41
N SER A 68 -26.19 -71.37 27.99
CA SER A 68 -25.35 -72.45 27.39
C SER A 68 -25.03 -73.54 28.42
N CYS A 69 -24.61 -73.15 29.64
CA CYS A 69 -24.31 -74.07 30.72
C CYS A 69 -25.52 -74.88 31.11
N ARG A 70 -26.70 -74.24 31.20
CA ARG A 70 -27.94 -74.92 31.52
C ARG A 70 -28.43 -75.90 30.47
N LYS A 71 -28.16 -75.63 29.19
CA LYS A 71 -28.47 -76.56 28.08
C LYS A 71 -27.61 -77.79 28.09
N VAL A 72 -26.31 -77.68 28.45
CA VAL A 72 -25.33 -78.75 28.40
C VAL A 72 -25.16 -79.45 29.77
N LYS A 73 -25.88 -78.99 30.81
CA LYS A 73 -25.75 -79.46 32.20
C LYS A 73 -24.33 -79.37 32.76
N TYR A 74 -23.59 -78.35 32.35
CA TYR A 74 -22.23 -78.06 32.84
C TYR A 74 -22.33 -77.19 34.12
N ASN A 75 -21.38 -77.36 35.02
CA ASN A 75 -21.37 -76.58 36.29
C ASN A 75 -20.88 -75.16 36.05
N CYS A 76 -21.76 -74.17 36.03
CA CYS A 76 -21.43 -72.75 35.94
C CYS A 76 -21.48 -72.11 37.30
N ASP A 77 -20.57 -71.21 37.55
CA ASP A 77 -20.67 -70.29 38.67
C ASP A 77 -21.72 -69.19 38.36
N ILE A 78 -22.99 -69.50 38.66
CA ILE A 78 -24.11 -68.59 38.38
C ILE A 78 -24.03 -67.36 39.29
N LYS A 79 -23.44 -67.46 40.49
CA LYS A 79 -23.38 -66.35 41.44
C LYS A 79 -22.41 -65.24 40.94
N GLU A 80 -21.23 -65.64 40.44
CA GLU A 80 -20.31 -64.66 39.85
C GLU A 80 -20.96 -63.91 38.69
N LYS A 81 -21.66 -64.62 37.82
CA LYS A 81 -22.35 -64.00 36.67
C LYS A 81 -23.54 -63.13 37.09
N GLU A 82 -24.25 -63.51 38.12
CA GLU A 82 -25.31 -62.72 38.70
C GLU A 82 -24.76 -61.38 39.22
N GLU A 83 -23.63 -61.39 39.97
CA GLU A 83 -23.01 -60.16 40.50
C GLU A 83 -22.62 -59.22 39.32
N ILE A 84 -21.95 -59.75 38.29
CA ILE A 84 -21.57 -58.96 37.12
C ILE A 84 -22.81 -58.36 36.43
N ILE A 85 -23.82 -59.15 36.19
CA ILE A 85 -25.09 -58.69 35.56
C ILE A 85 -25.71 -57.55 36.34
N PHE A 86 -25.85 -57.74 37.66
CA PHE A 86 -26.46 -56.67 38.49
C PHE A 86 -25.60 -55.39 38.54
N GLN A 87 -24.29 -55.50 38.57
CA GLN A 87 -23.40 -54.36 38.54
C GLN A 87 -23.51 -53.59 37.22
N GLU A 88 -23.44 -54.30 36.09
CA GLU A 88 -23.50 -53.67 34.76
C GLU A 88 -24.90 -53.13 34.43
N TRP A 89 -25.95 -53.85 34.90
CA TRP A 89 -27.35 -53.38 34.78
C TRP A 89 -27.60 -52.15 35.64
N SER A 90 -27.09 -52.09 36.84
CA SER A 90 -27.19 -50.90 37.70
C SER A 90 -26.61 -49.66 37.01
N TYR A 91 -25.41 -49.83 36.39
CA TYR A 91 -24.80 -48.76 35.63
C TYR A 91 -25.68 -48.35 34.43
N TYR A 92 -26.12 -49.29 33.60
CA TYR A 92 -26.98 -49.01 32.45
C TYR A 92 -28.30 -48.33 32.88
N ASN A 93 -28.94 -48.78 33.92
CA ASN A 93 -30.17 -48.22 34.48
C ASN A 93 -29.99 -46.80 35.05
N SER A 94 -28.81 -46.46 35.51
CA SER A 94 -28.49 -45.10 36.00
C SER A 94 -28.22 -44.07 34.88
N THR A 95 -28.00 -44.50 33.63
CA THR A 95 -27.82 -43.60 32.51
C THR A 95 -29.11 -42.94 32.09
N TYR A 96 -29.03 -41.76 31.46
CA TYR A 96 -30.23 -41.03 30.98
C TYR A 96 -31.02 -41.89 30.00
N LYS A 97 -32.32 -41.99 30.20
CA LYS A 97 -33.30 -42.72 29.38
C LYS A 97 -34.43 -41.76 28.96
N ASN A 98 -34.89 -41.88 27.72
CA ASN A 98 -36.12 -41.21 27.33
C ASN A 98 -37.36 -41.94 27.94
N ALA A 99 -38.57 -41.34 27.84
CA ALA A 99 -39.78 -41.88 28.50
C ALA A 99 -40.15 -43.29 27.99
N ASP A 100 -40.03 -43.53 26.68
CA ASP A 100 -40.38 -44.83 26.07
C ASP A 100 -39.41 -45.92 26.44
N GLU A 101 -38.10 -45.57 26.47
CA GLU A 101 -37.02 -46.46 26.87
C GLU A 101 -37.14 -46.82 28.34
N ARG A 102 -37.48 -45.86 29.19
CA ARG A 102 -37.61 -46.07 30.64
C ARG A 102 -38.58 -47.16 31.01
N VAL A 103 -39.75 -47.19 30.33
CA VAL A 103 -40.76 -48.24 30.52
C VAL A 103 -40.22 -49.63 30.23
N VAL A 104 -39.44 -49.76 29.14
CA VAL A 104 -38.83 -51.05 28.76
C VAL A 104 -37.75 -51.47 29.79
N VAL A 105 -36.90 -50.50 30.22
CA VAL A 105 -35.83 -50.75 31.18
C VAL A 105 -36.39 -51.18 32.54
N ASP A 106 -37.43 -50.50 33.04
CA ASP A 106 -38.05 -50.83 34.32
C ASP A 106 -38.67 -52.24 34.28
N THR A 107 -39.30 -52.61 33.14
CA THR A 107 -39.82 -53.97 32.96
C THR A 107 -38.72 -55.02 32.99
N ILE A 108 -37.59 -54.78 32.30
CA ILE A 108 -36.43 -55.70 32.27
C ILE A 108 -35.79 -55.78 33.65
N ASN A 109 -35.74 -54.69 34.42
CA ASN A 109 -35.19 -54.69 35.76
C ASN A 109 -35.93 -55.70 36.69
N GLU A 110 -37.27 -55.72 36.64
CA GLU A 110 -38.06 -56.67 37.37
C GLU A 110 -37.85 -58.14 36.85
N GLU A 111 -37.76 -58.33 35.59
CA GLU A 111 -37.50 -59.62 34.96
C GLU A 111 -36.10 -60.20 35.30
N ILE A 112 -35.06 -59.37 35.33
CA ILE A 112 -33.72 -59.76 35.80
C ILE A 112 -33.80 -60.34 37.22
N ILE A 113 -34.41 -59.63 38.15
CA ILE A 113 -34.55 -60.07 39.51
C ILE A 113 -35.30 -61.41 39.59
N ASN A 114 -36.43 -61.53 38.90
CA ASN A 114 -37.23 -62.72 38.88
C ASN A 114 -36.53 -63.91 38.23
N SER A 115 -35.67 -63.69 37.22
CA SER A 115 -34.92 -64.77 36.55
C SER A 115 -33.97 -65.52 37.49
N PHE A 116 -33.27 -64.80 38.35
CA PHE A 116 -32.36 -65.37 39.35
C PHE A 116 -33.12 -66.00 40.49
N LYS A 117 -34.23 -65.43 40.92
CA LYS A 117 -35.09 -65.94 41.96
C LYS A 117 -35.73 -67.26 41.58
N GLU A 118 -36.31 -67.37 40.38
CA GLU A 118 -36.99 -68.56 39.92
C GLU A 118 -35.99 -69.58 39.25
N ASN A 119 -34.89 -69.11 38.79
CA ASN A 119 -33.76 -69.85 38.21
C ASN A 119 -34.18 -70.82 37.06
N LYS A 120 -35.13 -70.37 36.16
CA LYS A 120 -35.68 -71.11 35.07
C LYS A 120 -35.04 -70.73 33.74
N LEU A 121 -34.64 -71.69 32.90
CA LEU A 121 -33.94 -71.48 31.62
C LEU A 121 -34.69 -70.56 30.67
N HIS A 122 -36.04 -70.64 30.55
CA HIS A 122 -36.82 -69.82 29.67
C HIS A 122 -36.79 -68.32 30.07
N LEU A 123 -36.67 -68.01 31.37
CA LEU A 123 -36.55 -66.65 31.85
C LEU A 123 -35.24 -66.01 31.41
N PHE A 124 -34.13 -66.71 31.53
CA PHE A 124 -32.81 -66.27 31.04
C PHE A 124 -32.82 -66.03 29.54
N GLN A 125 -33.48 -66.93 28.75
CA GLN A 125 -33.62 -66.78 27.29
C GLN A 125 -34.48 -65.57 26.91
N ASN A 126 -35.52 -65.25 27.66
CA ASN A 126 -36.35 -64.11 27.41
C ASN A 126 -35.62 -62.78 27.71
N ILE A 127 -34.87 -62.70 28.81
CA ILE A 127 -34.07 -61.51 29.12
C ILE A 127 -32.99 -61.31 28.07
N LEU A 128 -32.28 -62.36 27.64
CA LEU A 128 -31.26 -62.26 26.56
C LEU A 128 -31.83 -61.64 25.30
N LYS A 129 -33.07 -62.03 24.87
CA LYS A 129 -33.74 -61.43 23.70
C LYS A 129 -34.03 -59.92 23.91
N ARG A 130 -34.40 -59.56 25.12
CA ARG A 130 -34.72 -58.15 25.44
C ARG A 130 -33.48 -57.32 25.55
N VAL A 131 -32.40 -57.82 26.10
CA VAL A 131 -31.06 -57.17 26.13
C VAL A 131 -30.53 -56.98 24.70
N ASP A 132 -30.67 -57.99 23.85
CA ASP A 132 -30.32 -57.91 22.43
C ASP A 132 -31.15 -56.82 21.69
N PHE A 133 -32.43 -56.68 22.07
CA PHE A 133 -33.28 -55.59 21.55
C PHE A 133 -32.76 -54.22 21.99
N LEU A 134 -32.39 -54.07 23.25
CA LEU A 134 -31.83 -52.82 23.80
C LEU A 134 -30.50 -52.49 23.14
N ILE A 135 -29.62 -53.44 22.91
CA ILE A 135 -28.34 -53.24 22.21
C ILE A 135 -28.61 -52.72 20.78
N LYS A 136 -29.57 -53.30 20.06
CA LYS A 136 -29.95 -52.84 18.70
C LYS A 136 -30.50 -51.42 18.73
N TYR A 137 -31.39 -51.14 19.70
CA TYR A 137 -31.98 -49.84 19.88
C TYR A 137 -30.89 -48.77 20.15
N GLU A 138 -30.05 -48.95 21.15
CA GLU A 138 -28.95 -48.05 21.47
C GLU A 138 -27.96 -47.86 20.30
N THR A 139 -27.70 -48.90 19.56
CA THR A 139 -26.86 -48.87 18.36
C THR A 139 -27.48 -47.98 17.26
N GLN A 140 -28.81 -48.04 17.07
CA GLN A 140 -29.49 -47.18 16.12
C GLN A 140 -29.49 -45.73 16.56
N VAL A 141 -29.70 -45.46 17.89
CA VAL A 141 -29.63 -44.10 18.45
C VAL A 141 -28.24 -43.53 18.28
N ALA A 142 -27.20 -44.31 18.63
CA ALA A 142 -25.80 -43.91 18.45
C ALA A 142 -25.48 -43.56 16.99
N PHE A 143 -25.93 -44.39 16.05
CA PHE A 143 -25.73 -44.15 14.60
C PHE A 143 -26.41 -42.84 14.14
N LYS A 144 -27.66 -42.61 14.59
CA LYS A 144 -28.41 -41.36 14.28
C LYS A 144 -27.71 -40.13 14.83
N GLN A 145 -27.23 -40.19 16.08
CA GLN A 145 -26.50 -39.09 16.72
C GLN A 145 -25.18 -38.85 16.02
N ARG A 146 -24.41 -39.91 15.68
CA ARG A 146 -23.17 -39.80 14.90
C ARG A 146 -23.41 -39.10 13.54
N LYS A 147 -24.47 -39.46 12.84
CA LYS A 147 -24.81 -38.83 11.55
C LYS A 147 -25.07 -37.33 11.73
N ALA A 148 -25.89 -36.95 12.71
CA ALA A 148 -26.17 -35.55 13.03
C ALA A 148 -24.91 -34.77 13.39
N PHE A 149 -24.02 -35.37 14.18
CA PHE A 149 -22.72 -34.80 14.52
C PHE A 149 -21.85 -34.54 13.28
N LEU A 150 -21.77 -35.48 12.35
CA LEU A 150 -20.97 -35.33 11.13
C LEU A 150 -21.53 -34.20 10.25
N GLU A 151 -22.86 -34.11 10.12
CA GLU A 151 -23.51 -33.03 9.36
C GLU A 151 -23.25 -31.63 9.99
N GLU A 152 -23.25 -31.56 11.31
CA GLU A 152 -22.95 -30.29 12.02
C GLU A 152 -21.45 -29.94 11.93
N TYR A 153 -20.58 -30.92 12.04
CA TYR A 153 -19.14 -30.75 11.83
C TYR A 153 -18.81 -30.23 10.42
N ASP A 154 -19.41 -30.78 9.38
CA ASP A 154 -19.21 -30.34 8.01
C ASP A 154 -19.73 -28.92 7.77
N ARG A 155 -20.88 -28.57 8.37
CA ARG A 155 -21.39 -27.19 8.35
C ARG A 155 -20.43 -26.21 9.02
N MET A 156 -19.88 -26.56 10.18
CA MET A 156 -18.91 -25.76 10.91
C MET A 156 -17.62 -25.57 10.13
N LYS A 157 -17.08 -26.62 9.53
CA LYS A 157 -15.89 -26.60 8.66
C LYS A 157 -16.09 -25.65 7.48
N ASN A 158 -17.22 -25.71 6.79
CA ASN A 158 -17.54 -24.82 5.69
C ASN A 158 -17.67 -23.38 6.15
N TYR A 159 -18.32 -23.12 7.28
CA TYR A 159 -18.43 -21.79 7.88
C TYR A 159 -17.04 -21.19 8.17
N LEU A 160 -16.13 -21.97 8.75
CA LEU A 160 -14.75 -21.54 8.97
C LEU A 160 -14.03 -21.18 7.68
N PHE A 161 -14.13 -22.05 6.68
CA PHE A 161 -13.50 -21.81 5.38
C PHE A 161 -13.96 -20.49 4.76
N PHE A 162 -15.26 -20.23 4.74
CA PHE A 162 -15.81 -18.96 4.21
C PHE A 162 -15.42 -17.75 5.04
N ASN A 163 -15.34 -17.86 6.36
CA ASN A 163 -14.86 -16.77 7.21
C ASN A 163 -13.39 -16.41 6.95
N VAL A 164 -12.51 -17.41 6.84
CA VAL A 164 -11.09 -17.20 6.52
C VAL A 164 -10.97 -16.54 5.14
N LEU A 165 -11.69 -17.03 4.15
CA LEU A 165 -11.71 -16.45 2.81
C LEU A 165 -12.16 -14.98 2.81
N LEU A 166 -13.22 -14.67 3.54
CA LEU A 166 -13.72 -13.29 3.69
C LEU A 166 -12.67 -12.36 4.31
N ILE A 167 -12.00 -12.82 5.37
CA ILE A 167 -10.93 -12.04 6.03
C ILE A 167 -9.78 -11.78 5.06
N LEU A 168 -9.38 -12.78 4.27
CA LEU A 168 -8.32 -12.62 3.26
C LEU A 168 -8.71 -11.60 2.19
N ILE A 169 -9.95 -11.63 1.68
CA ILE A 169 -10.46 -10.67 0.70
C ILE A 169 -10.45 -9.24 1.26
N ILE A 170 -10.94 -9.07 2.49
CA ILE A 170 -10.94 -7.75 3.15
C ILE A 170 -9.52 -7.24 3.34
N SER A 171 -8.61 -8.09 3.83
CA SER A 171 -7.20 -7.73 4.04
C SER A 171 -6.51 -7.34 2.74
N PHE A 172 -6.72 -8.10 1.67
CA PHE A 172 -6.19 -7.80 0.34
C PHE A 172 -6.72 -6.47 -0.19
N SER A 173 -8.01 -6.21 -0.05
CA SER A 173 -8.64 -4.95 -0.47
C SER A 173 -8.06 -3.73 0.26
N ILE A 174 -7.78 -3.87 1.56
CA ILE A 174 -7.13 -2.82 2.36
C ILE A 174 -5.72 -2.55 1.84
N ILE A 175 -4.93 -3.59 1.59
CA ILE A 175 -3.56 -3.46 1.07
C ILE A 175 -3.57 -2.74 -0.29
N VAL A 176 -4.42 -3.16 -1.22
CA VAL A 176 -4.55 -2.52 -2.54
C VAL A 176 -4.94 -1.04 -2.39
N TYR A 177 -5.89 -0.72 -1.51
CA TYR A 177 -6.29 0.66 -1.25
C TYR A 177 -5.13 1.52 -0.76
N ILE A 178 -4.32 1.01 0.18
CA ILE A 178 -3.14 1.71 0.72
C ILE A 178 -2.13 1.98 -0.40
N ILE A 179 -1.79 0.96 -1.19
CA ILE A 179 -0.83 1.07 -2.29
C ILE A 179 -1.29 2.15 -3.30
N VAL A 180 -2.56 2.13 -3.69
CA VAL A 180 -3.11 3.13 -4.63
C VAL A 180 -3.03 4.55 -4.06
N GLN A 181 -3.31 4.73 -2.77
CA GLN A 181 -3.21 6.06 -2.13
C GLN A 181 -1.76 6.56 -2.06
N GLU A 182 -0.80 5.68 -1.76
CA GLU A 182 0.62 6.05 -1.69
C GLU A 182 1.16 6.46 -3.07
N ILE A 183 0.85 5.69 -4.12
CA ILE A 183 1.22 6.04 -5.51
C ILE A 183 0.65 7.41 -5.92
N LYS A 184 -0.60 7.72 -5.55
CA LYS A 184 -1.21 9.03 -5.84
C LYS A 184 -0.48 10.16 -5.13
N LYS A 185 -0.14 9.97 -3.86
CA LYS A 185 0.56 10.94 -3.03
C LYS A 185 1.97 11.23 -3.57
N ASP A 186 2.71 10.20 -3.96
CA ASP A 186 4.05 10.33 -4.55
C ASP A 186 4.02 11.10 -5.87
N LYS A 187 3.03 10.83 -6.73
CA LYS A 187 2.84 11.59 -7.97
C LYS A 187 2.55 13.06 -7.70
N GLN A 188 1.67 13.37 -6.74
CA GLN A 188 1.36 14.75 -6.37
C GLN A 188 2.60 15.46 -5.79
N LEU A 189 3.36 14.80 -4.92
CA LEU A 189 4.59 15.33 -4.34
C LEU A 189 5.65 15.61 -5.40
N THR A 190 5.82 14.71 -6.37
CA THR A 190 6.76 14.87 -7.48
C THR A 190 6.40 16.08 -8.36
N VAL A 191 5.11 16.25 -8.70
CA VAL A 191 4.63 17.41 -9.47
C VAL A 191 4.85 18.71 -8.68
N LEU A 192 4.52 18.71 -7.39
CA LEU A 192 4.68 19.87 -6.53
C LEU A 192 6.16 20.26 -6.36
N ASN A 193 7.04 19.29 -6.13
CA ASN A 193 8.49 19.51 -6.03
C ASN A 193 9.06 20.05 -7.35
N LYS A 194 8.61 19.53 -8.51
CA LYS A 194 9.02 20.04 -9.81
C LYS A 194 8.58 21.49 -9.98
N LYS A 195 7.34 21.82 -9.58
CA LYS A 195 6.83 23.20 -9.63
C LYS A 195 7.64 24.14 -8.73
N TYR A 196 7.86 23.76 -7.48
CA TYR A 196 8.68 24.57 -6.55
C TYR A 196 10.11 24.76 -7.04
N LYS A 197 10.71 23.72 -7.65
CA LYS A 197 12.04 23.83 -8.23
C LYS A 197 12.02 24.83 -9.40
N MET A 198 11.06 24.75 -10.28
CA MET A 198 10.92 25.70 -11.43
C MET A 198 10.69 27.14 -10.93
N ASP A 199 9.78 27.33 -9.97
CA ASP A 199 9.51 28.65 -9.40
C ASP A 199 10.74 29.23 -8.68
N SER A 200 11.62 28.40 -8.13
CA SER A 200 12.86 28.82 -7.46
C SER A 200 13.99 29.19 -8.41
N ILE A 201 13.98 28.76 -9.67
CA ILE A 201 15.05 28.97 -10.65
C ILE A 201 14.64 29.86 -11.83
N THR A 202 13.37 30.33 -11.87
CA THR A 202 12.90 31.19 -12.97
C THR A 202 12.57 32.59 -12.48
N ASP A 203 12.77 33.60 -13.35
CA ASP A 203 12.30 34.96 -13.14
C ASP A 203 10.80 35.05 -13.41
N SER A 204 10.07 35.66 -12.49
CA SER A 204 8.61 35.70 -12.52
C SER A 204 8.04 36.49 -13.70
N MET A 205 8.75 37.55 -14.16
CA MET A 205 8.34 38.43 -15.26
C MET A 205 8.67 37.84 -16.61
N THR A 206 9.93 37.49 -16.84
CA THR A 206 10.45 37.10 -18.16
C THR A 206 10.38 35.61 -18.44
N LYS A 207 10.17 34.77 -17.40
CA LYS A 207 10.19 33.30 -17.49
C LYS A 207 11.53 32.72 -18.01
N LEU A 208 12.59 33.54 -17.97
CA LEU A 208 13.98 33.08 -18.10
C LEU A 208 14.45 32.47 -16.77
N HIS A 209 15.66 31.90 -16.76
CA HIS A 209 16.29 31.56 -15.50
C HIS A 209 16.62 32.84 -14.70
N ASN A 210 16.48 32.74 -13.38
CA ASN A 210 16.76 33.87 -12.48
C ASN A 210 18.24 33.94 -12.08
N ARG A 211 18.63 35.05 -11.42
CA ARG A 211 19.97 35.30 -10.91
C ARG A 211 20.50 34.14 -10.04
N LYS A 212 19.68 33.62 -9.15
CA LYS A 212 20.07 32.52 -8.26
C LYS A 212 20.50 31.27 -9.03
N TYR A 213 19.80 30.93 -10.10
CA TYR A 213 20.16 29.79 -10.93
C TYR A 213 21.40 30.10 -11.80
N PHE A 214 21.54 31.35 -12.26
CA PHE A 214 22.75 31.82 -12.90
C PHE A 214 23.97 31.58 -12.01
N ASP A 215 23.97 32.07 -10.78
CA ASP A 215 25.09 31.91 -9.85
C ASP A 215 25.46 30.43 -9.69
N THR A 216 24.46 29.54 -9.57
CA THR A 216 24.69 28.08 -9.48
C THR A 216 25.37 27.51 -10.72
N ILE A 217 24.96 27.89 -11.94
CA ILE A 217 25.52 27.35 -13.20
C ILE A 217 26.89 27.98 -13.45
N PHE A 218 27.02 29.27 -13.24
CA PHE A 218 28.20 30.06 -13.54
C PHE A 218 29.40 29.67 -12.64
N ASP A 219 29.16 29.48 -11.33
CA ASP A 219 30.21 29.03 -10.39
C ASP A 219 30.74 27.65 -10.75
N ASN A 220 29.91 26.78 -11.33
CA ASN A 220 30.28 25.44 -11.77
C ASN A 220 30.77 25.38 -13.22
N MET A 221 30.70 26.47 -13.98
CA MET A 221 31.09 26.48 -15.40
C MET A 221 32.57 26.02 -15.64
N PRO A 222 33.56 26.45 -14.85
CA PRO A 222 34.93 25.98 -14.98
C PRO A 222 35.07 24.48 -14.75
N PHE A 223 34.36 23.94 -13.75
CA PHE A 223 34.38 22.51 -13.45
C PHE A 223 33.79 21.70 -14.61
N ILE A 224 32.62 22.14 -15.12
CA ILE A 224 31.89 21.47 -16.23
C ILE A 224 32.77 21.49 -17.50
N SER A 225 33.36 22.65 -17.80
CA SER A 225 34.29 22.83 -18.93
C SER A 225 35.46 21.86 -18.86
N ASN A 226 36.17 21.83 -17.74
CA ASN A 226 37.34 20.97 -17.53
C ASN A 226 36.98 19.49 -17.61
N ALA A 227 35.88 19.07 -16.97
CA ALA A 227 35.45 17.68 -16.93
C ALA A 227 35.07 17.11 -18.31
N ASN A 228 34.57 17.95 -19.21
CA ASN A 228 34.11 17.57 -20.54
C ASN A 228 35.05 18.01 -21.66
N ASN A 229 36.09 18.75 -21.34
CA ASN A 229 37.03 19.40 -22.28
C ASN A 229 36.27 20.32 -23.28
N TRP A 230 35.28 21.07 -22.79
CA TRP A 230 34.46 21.98 -23.56
C TRP A 230 34.90 23.43 -23.40
N LYS A 231 35.02 24.17 -24.50
CA LYS A 231 35.06 25.63 -24.43
C LYS A 231 33.68 26.13 -24.03
N CYS A 232 33.61 27.09 -23.12
CA CYS A 232 32.38 27.67 -22.65
C CYS A 232 32.42 29.18 -22.84
N ALA A 233 31.28 29.78 -23.14
CA ALA A 233 31.19 31.24 -23.23
C ALA A 233 30.15 31.78 -22.23
N PHE A 234 30.47 32.93 -21.68
CA PHE A 234 29.54 33.75 -20.93
C PHE A 234 29.33 35.09 -21.65
N ILE A 235 28.11 35.47 -21.88
CA ILE A 235 27.66 36.71 -22.51
C ILE A 235 26.88 37.50 -21.50
N MET A 236 27.29 38.69 -21.16
CA MET A 236 26.51 39.67 -20.39
C MET A 236 25.86 40.64 -21.36
N ILE A 237 24.57 40.91 -21.14
CA ILE A 237 23.73 41.69 -22.05
C ILE A 237 22.98 42.74 -21.25
N ASP A 238 22.88 43.97 -21.77
CA ASP A 238 22.16 45.06 -21.17
C ASP A 238 21.40 45.87 -22.24
N ILE A 239 20.16 46.27 -21.94
CA ILE A 239 19.33 47.04 -22.86
C ILE A 239 19.79 48.51 -22.82
N ASP A 240 20.14 49.03 -24.01
CA ASP A 240 20.65 50.37 -24.15
C ASP A 240 19.59 51.40 -23.81
N TYR A 241 19.97 52.37 -22.95
CA TYR A 241 19.12 53.51 -22.54
C TYR A 241 17.77 53.10 -21.91
N PHE A 242 17.71 51.95 -21.23
CA PHE A 242 16.44 51.42 -20.71
C PHE A 242 15.78 52.32 -19.69
N LYS A 243 16.60 53.05 -18.85
CA LYS A 243 16.04 54.05 -17.95
C LYS A 243 15.28 55.14 -18.75
N GLN A 244 15.87 55.71 -19.83
CA GLN A 244 15.23 56.68 -20.68
C GLN A 244 13.98 56.14 -21.37
N TYR A 245 13.97 54.85 -21.70
CA TYR A 245 12.80 54.18 -22.19
C TYR A 245 11.66 54.20 -21.19
N ASN A 246 11.93 53.80 -19.92
CA ASN A 246 10.95 53.83 -18.86
C ASN A 246 10.46 55.25 -18.54
N ASP A 247 11.36 56.22 -18.51
CA ASP A 247 11.01 57.62 -18.30
C ASP A 247 10.09 58.18 -19.42
N THR A 248 10.19 57.63 -20.61
CA THR A 248 9.41 58.07 -21.78
C THR A 248 8.07 57.36 -21.91
N TYR A 249 8.04 56.04 -21.75
CA TYR A 249 6.87 55.21 -22.06
C TYR A 249 6.19 54.60 -20.83
N GLY A 250 6.78 54.78 -19.63
CA GLY A 250 6.32 54.21 -18.36
C GLY A 250 6.83 52.77 -18.13
N HIS A 251 6.78 52.38 -16.86
CA HIS A 251 7.28 51.08 -16.42
C HIS A 251 6.54 49.88 -17.04
N ASP A 252 5.23 50.01 -17.27
CA ASP A 252 4.45 48.93 -17.89
C ASP A 252 4.95 48.60 -19.31
N MET A 253 5.28 49.62 -20.10
CA MET A 253 5.86 49.45 -21.43
C MET A 253 7.29 48.94 -21.35
N GLY A 254 8.04 49.29 -20.32
CA GLY A 254 9.36 48.73 -20.00
C GLY A 254 9.30 47.24 -19.71
N ASP A 255 8.32 46.82 -18.93
CA ASP A 255 8.08 45.40 -18.62
C ASP A 255 7.74 44.60 -19.92
N GLU A 256 6.94 45.19 -20.83
CA GLU A 256 6.65 44.54 -22.10
C GLU A 256 7.87 44.47 -23.03
N ALA A 257 8.72 45.52 -23.03
CA ALA A 257 9.99 45.49 -23.77
C ALA A 257 10.92 44.42 -23.21
N LEU A 258 11.09 44.31 -21.87
CA LEU A 258 11.85 43.24 -21.21
C LEU A 258 11.35 41.84 -21.56
N LYS A 259 10.02 41.61 -21.60
CA LYS A 259 9.44 40.32 -21.98
C LYS A 259 9.72 39.98 -23.45
N LYS A 260 9.65 40.95 -24.36
CA LYS A 260 9.95 40.74 -25.77
C LYS A 260 11.41 40.39 -25.98
N VAL A 261 12.33 41.15 -25.38
CA VAL A 261 13.80 40.86 -25.41
C VAL A 261 14.07 39.47 -24.84
N ALA A 262 13.54 39.19 -23.67
CA ALA A 262 13.70 37.88 -23.02
C ALA A 262 13.21 36.71 -23.88
N ASN A 263 12.06 36.86 -24.50
CA ASN A 263 11.49 35.84 -25.37
C ASN A 263 12.35 35.62 -26.63
N THR A 264 12.91 36.70 -27.21
CA THR A 264 13.83 36.63 -28.33
C THR A 264 15.12 35.89 -27.95
N LEU A 265 15.73 36.24 -26.86
CA LEU A 265 16.89 35.53 -26.32
C LEU A 265 16.62 34.06 -26.09
N LYS A 266 15.50 33.74 -25.42
CA LYS A 266 15.06 32.37 -25.13
C LYS A 266 14.84 31.54 -26.39
N ASN A 267 14.25 32.11 -27.42
CA ASN A 267 13.97 31.40 -28.69
C ASN A 267 15.23 31.20 -29.51
N TYR A 268 16.19 32.12 -29.41
CA TYR A 268 17.44 32.01 -30.13
C TYR A 268 18.40 31.03 -29.48
N PHE A 269 18.58 31.13 -28.16
CA PHE A 269 19.41 30.24 -27.36
C PHE A 269 18.54 29.11 -26.75
N ASN A 270 18.20 28.11 -27.54
CA ASN A 270 17.24 27.06 -27.16
C ASN A 270 17.81 25.64 -27.23
N LYS A 271 19.10 25.47 -27.46
CA LYS A 271 19.73 24.17 -27.54
C LYS A 271 20.06 23.62 -26.15
N LYS A 272 20.40 22.33 -26.08
CA LYS A 272 20.56 21.58 -24.83
C LYS A 272 21.57 22.17 -23.84
N TYR A 273 22.60 22.84 -24.31
CA TYR A 273 23.69 23.36 -23.48
C TYR A 273 23.76 24.89 -23.51
N GLU A 274 22.66 25.55 -23.80
CA GLU A 274 22.49 27.00 -23.85
C GLU A 274 21.54 27.43 -22.72
N PHE A 275 21.95 28.38 -21.90
CA PHE A 275 21.18 28.86 -20.75
C PHE A 275 21.04 30.36 -20.81
N VAL A 276 19.81 30.87 -20.69
CA VAL A 276 19.50 32.29 -20.70
C VAL A 276 18.94 32.70 -19.35
N PHE A 277 19.46 33.79 -18.81
CA PHE A 277 19.16 34.29 -17.48
C PHE A 277 18.75 35.75 -17.52
N ARG A 278 17.89 36.16 -16.57
CA ARG A 278 17.75 37.56 -16.18
C ARG A 278 18.57 37.77 -14.92
N LEU A 279 19.59 38.64 -14.99
CA LEU A 279 20.52 38.90 -13.90
C LEU A 279 19.95 39.93 -12.91
N GLY A 280 19.18 40.90 -13.42
CA GLY A 280 18.48 41.92 -12.64
C GLY A 280 18.11 43.12 -13.52
N GLY A 281 17.04 43.86 -13.21
CA GLY A 281 16.65 45.04 -13.99
C GLY A 281 16.54 44.74 -15.48
N GLU A 282 17.35 45.43 -16.28
CA GLU A 282 17.51 45.32 -17.72
C GLU A 282 18.67 44.40 -18.16
N GLU A 283 19.32 43.72 -17.21
CA GLU A 283 20.49 42.89 -17.49
C GLU A 283 20.12 41.42 -17.70
N PHE A 284 20.69 40.81 -18.74
CA PHE A 284 20.55 39.39 -19.06
C PHE A 284 21.94 38.73 -19.15
N GLY A 285 21.94 37.40 -18.98
CA GLY A 285 23.13 36.58 -19.14
C GLY A 285 22.85 35.38 -20.02
N VAL A 286 23.85 34.97 -20.79
CA VAL A 286 23.79 33.72 -21.55
C VAL A 286 25.05 32.90 -21.24
N ILE A 287 24.89 31.65 -20.93
CA ILE A 287 25.99 30.69 -20.79
C ILE A 287 25.84 29.64 -21.87
N LEU A 288 26.92 29.44 -22.63
CA LEU A 288 27.00 28.47 -23.72
C LEU A 288 28.08 27.48 -23.38
N PHE A 289 27.78 26.20 -23.41
CA PHE A 289 28.76 25.13 -23.28
C PHE A 289 29.03 24.50 -24.65
N ASP A 290 30.25 23.99 -24.87
CA ASP A 290 30.72 23.36 -26.10
C ASP A 290 30.62 24.29 -27.33
N ILE A 291 31.24 25.49 -27.22
CA ILE A 291 31.17 26.55 -28.26
C ILE A 291 32.53 26.99 -28.73
N ASP A 292 32.67 27.19 -30.04
CA ASP A 292 33.86 27.79 -30.65
C ASP A 292 33.74 29.30 -30.78
N SER A 293 34.90 29.99 -30.78
CA SER A 293 34.99 31.45 -30.90
C SER A 293 34.31 32.01 -32.11
N HIS A 294 34.39 31.33 -33.26
CA HIS A 294 33.71 31.74 -34.50
C HIS A 294 32.17 31.65 -34.38
N ILE A 295 31.69 30.62 -33.71
CA ILE A 295 30.25 30.44 -33.47
C ILE A 295 29.74 31.49 -32.49
N LEU A 296 30.52 31.81 -31.45
CA LEU A 296 30.17 32.86 -30.48
C LEU A 296 30.03 34.21 -31.19
N GLU A 297 30.98 34.60 -32.03
CA GLU A 297 30.90 35.88 -32.75
C GLU A 297 29.64 36.00 -33.62
N ASN A 298 29.30 34.95 -34.35
CA ASN A 298 28.05 34.88 -35.12
C ASN A 298 26.82 34.99 -34.21
N CYS A 299 26.80 34.29 -33.08
CA CYS A 299 25.71 34.38 -32.10
C CYS A 299 25.50 35.80 -31.59
N LEU A 300 26.61 36.54 -31.32
CA LEU A 300 26.52 37.91 -30.83
C LEU A 300 25.98 38.86 -31.91
N LYS A 301 26.45 38.76 -33.18
CA LYS A 301 25.93 39.52 -34.31
C LYS A 301 24.44 39.27 -34.53
N ASP A 302 24.04 38.00 -34.56
CA ASP A 302 22.66 37.61 -34.81
C ASP A 302 21.75 38.07 -33.66
N THR A 303 22.22 38.01 -32.39
CA THR A 303 21.45 38.46 -31.24
C THR A 303 21.14 39.96 -31.32
N ASN A 304 22.14 40.80 -31.60
CA ASN A 304 21.92 42.23 -31.82
C ASN A 304 20.92 42.49 -32.94
N LYS A 305 21.10 41.86 -34.09
CA LYS A 305 20.20 41.97 -35.24
C LYS A 305 18.76 41.60 -34.84
N LYS A 306 18.55 40.48 -34.18
CA LYS A 306 17.20 40.01 -33.76
C LYS A 306 16.52 40.94 -32.78
N ILE A 307 17.25 41.60 -31.89
CA ILE A 307 16.66 42.57 -30.97
C ILE A 307 16.24 43.82 -31.71
N VAL A 308 17.06 44.36 -32.62
CA VAL A 308 16.70 45.51 -33.46
C VAL A 308 15.51 45.17 -34.36
N GLU A 309 15.42 43.96 -34.88
CA GLU A 309 14.29 43.46 -35.72
C GLU A 309 12.96 43.42 -34.96
N LEU A 310 12.94 43.46 -33.60
CA LEU A 310 11.71 43.57 -32.83
C LEU A 310 10.97 44.92 -33.07
N GLN A 311 11.66 45.94 -33.61
CA GLN A 311 11.14 47.27 -33.91
C GLN A 311 10.35 47.87 -32.71
N ILE A 312 10.87 47.68 -31.49
CA ILE A 312 10.32 48.31 -30.29
C ILE A 312 10.75 49.79 -30.32
N GLU A 313 9.81 50.68 -30.55
CA GLU A 313 10.09 52.12 -30.68
C GLU A 313 10.78 52.69 -29.42
N HIS A 314 11.88 53.44 -29.60
CA HIS A 314 12.63 54.09 -28.54
C HIS A 314 13.07 55.52 -28.94
N LYS A 315 12.11 56.46 -28.97
CA LYS A 315 12.31 57.83 -29.47
C LYS A 315 13.45 58.64 -28.81
N ASN A 316 13.75 58.33 -27.53
CA ASN A 316 14.77 59.05 -26.77
C ASN A 316 16.12 58.29 -26.67
N SER A 317 16.26 57.21 -27.46
CA SER A 317 17.55 56.58 -27.60
C SER A 317 18.49 57.46 -28.45
N LYS A 318 19.76 57.51 -28.04
CA LYS A 318 20.78 58.31 -28.74
C LYS A 318 21.47 57.52 -29.87
N ILE A 319 21.03 56.28 -30.16
CA ILE A 319 21.70 55.37 -31.13
C ILE A 319 20.78 55.02 -32.28
N LEU A 320 19.61 54.45 -31.93
CA LEU A 320 18.60 53.96 -32.87
C LEU A 320 17.22 54.36 -32.35
N ASP A 321 16.26 54.63 -33.22
CA ASP A 321 14.87 54.91 -32.82
C ASP A 321 14.14 53.63 -32.29
N VAL A 322 14.86 52.57 -32.05
CA VAL A 322 14.38 51.29 -31.53
C VAL A 322 15.25 50.77 -30.41
N VAL A 323 14.69 49.88 -29.60
CA VAL A 323 15.42 49.21 -28.53
C VAL A 323 16.61 48.42 -29.11
N SER A 324 17.80 48.64 -28.53
CA SER A 324 19.03 47.91 -28.82
C SER A 324 19.65 47.34 -27.56
N ILE A 325 20.66 46.51 -27.71
CA ILE A 325 21.41 45.91 -26.61
C ILE A 325 22.92 46.07 -26.80
N SER A 326 23.63 46.23 -25.70
CA SER A 326 25.07 46.07 -25.67
C SER A 326 25.47 44.74 -24.99
N MET A 327 26.55 44.11 -25.47
CA MET A 327 26.98 42.82 -24.97
C MET A 327 28.49 42.80 -24.66
N GLY A 328 28.85 42.13 -23.59
CA GLY A 328 30.23 41.73 -23.27
C GLY A 328 30.33 40.22 -23.19
N ALA A 329 31.29 39.64 -23.84
CA ALA A 329 31.45 38.20 -23.89
C ALA A 329 32.87 37.76 -23.54
N ILE A 330 32.97 36.56 -22.95
CA ILE A 330 34.25 35.89 -22.65
C ILE A 330 34.14 34.42 -22.98
N ILE A 331 35.24 33.85 -23.45
CA ILE A 331 35.38 32.41 -23.59
C ILE A 331 36.26 31.87 -22.48
N TYR A 332 35.81 30.82 -21.83
CA TYR A 332 36.60 30.02 -20.92
C TYR A 332 37.17 28.80 -21.68
N GLU A 333 38.49 28.72 -21.75
CA GLU A 333 39.18 27.55 -22.27
C GLU A 333 39.37 26.49 -21.18
N PRO A 334 39.19 25.21 -21.47
CA PRO A 334 39.43 24.15 -20.49
C PRO A 334 40.83 24.26 -19.89
N ASN A 335 40.95 23.99 -18.58
CA ASN A 335 42.23 24.04 -17.84
C ASN A 335 42.90 25.42 -17.76
N SER A 336 42.17 26.52 -18.03
CA SER A 336 42.71 27.88 -17.94
C SER A 336 42.86 28.39 -16.49
N TYR A 337 42.37 27.68 -15.50
CA TYR A 337 42.43 28.03 -14.06
C TYR A 337 41.93 29.43 -13.68
N ILE A 338 41.06 30.01 -14.50
CA ILE A 338 40.45 31.32 -14.23
C ILE A 338 39.24 31.11 -13.31
N SER A 339 39.14 31.89 -12.25
CA SER A 339 37.99 31.82 -11.33
C SER A 339 36.71 32.41 -11.97
N ALA A 340 35.53 31.92 -11.55
CA ALA A 340 34.23 32.47 -12.01
C ALA A 340 34.14 33.99 -11.78
N ASN A 341 34.54 34.50 -10.62
CA ASN A 341 34.57 35.94 -10.34
C ASN A 341 35.41 36.75 -11.35
N LYS A 342 36.54 36.22 -11.77
CA LYS A 342 37.37 36.89 -12.77
C LYS A 342 36.70 36.87 -14.13
N LEU A 343 36.07 35.75 -14.53
CA LEU A 343 35.31 35.66 -15.79
C LEU A 343 34.14 36.65 -15.82
N TYR A 344 33.41 36.76 -14.71
CA TYR A 344 32.30 37.73 -14.60
C TYR A 344 32.79 39.16 -14.82
N LYS A 345 33.90 39.54 -14.11
CA LYS A 345 34.48 40.88 -14.23
C LYS A 345 34.98 41.21 -15.65
N GLN A 346 35.58 40.25 -16.31
CA GLN A 346 36.07 40.42 -17.70
C GLN A 346 34.92 40.59 -18.70
N ALA A 347 33.78 39.85 -18.52
CA ALA A 347 32.59 40.05 -19.34
C ALA A 347 31.93 41.42 -19.10
N ASP A 348 31.91 41.89 -17.84
CA ASP A 348 31.39 43.20 -17.46
C ASP A 348 32.27 44.33 -18.07
N GLU A 349 33.62 44.21 -18.02
CA GLU A 349 34.53 45.15 -18.66
C GLU A 349 34.25 45.23 -20.17
N CYS A 350 34.05 44.10 -20.86
CA CYS A 350 33.67 44.10 -22.27
C CYS A 350 32.31 44.72 -22.54
N LEU A 351 31.33 44.51 -21.67
CA LEU A 351 30.01 45.15 -21.78
C LEU A 351 30.16 46.69 -21.61
N TYR A 352 30.97 47.11 -20.65
CA TYR A 352 31.24 48.54 -20.45
C TYR A 352 31.91 49.16 -21.69
N GLU A 353 32.92 48.50 -22.31
CA GLU A 353 33.50 48.91 -23.57
C GLU A 353 32.50 49.02 -24.70
N SER A 354 31.59 48.06 -24.82
CA SER A 354 30.50 48.11 -25.81
C SER A 354 29.58 49.35 -25.62
N LYS A 355 29.28 49.69 -24.36
CA LYS A 355 28.51 50.88 -23.99
C LYS A 355 29.25 52.19 -24.30
N GLN A 356 30.57 52.22 -24.06
CA GLN A 356 31.42 53.41 -24.34
C GLN A 356 31.64 53.66 -25.82
N ASN A 357 31.81 52.61 -26.60
CA ASN A 357 32.12 52.71 -28.05
C ASN A 357 30.88 52.89 -28.95
N GLY A 358 29.75 53.33 -28.37
CA GLY A 358 28.55 53.73 -29.16
C GLY A 358 27.35 52.81 -28.99
N ARG A 359 27.41 51.80 -28.10
CA ARG A 359 26.30 50.84 -27.85
C ARG A 359 25.89 50.02 -29.09
N ASN A 360 24.75 49.26 -28.99
CA ASN A 360 24.25 48.40 -30.05
C ASN A 360 25.37 47.53 -30.68
N GLN A 361 26.24 46.98 -29.88
CA GLN A 361 27.40 46.22 -30.31
C GLN A 361 27.84 45.21 -29.21
N TYR A 362 28.88 44.48 -29.49
CA TYR A 362 29.49 43.55 -28.55
C TYR A 362 31.00 43.69 -28.52
N HIS A 363 31.58 43.38 -27.38
CA HIS A 363 33.02 43.15 -27.23
C HIS A 363 33.26 41.75 -26.68
N ILE A 364 34.32 41.09 -27.21
CA ILE A 364 34.76 39.80 -26.74
C ILE A 364 36.11 40.01 -26.05
N TYR A 365 36.24 39.53 -24.81
CA TYR A 365 37.51 39.58 -24.09
C TYR A 365 38.57 38.85 -24.92
N LYS A 366 39.63 39.56 -25.30
CA LYS A 366 40.82 39.02 -25.94
C LYS A 366 41.87 38.99 -24.85
N GLY A 367 42.10 37.83 -24.22
CA GLY A 367 43.07 37.63 -23.15
C GLY A 367 44.45 38.17 -23.36
#